data_0994087076e5d63087d92b2ceb94ea21
#
_entry.id   0994087076e5d63087d92b2ceb94ea21
#
_cell.length_a   1.000
_cell.length_b   1.000
_cell.length_c   1.000
_cell.angle_alpha   90.00
_cell.angle_beta   90.00
_cell.angle_gamma   90.00
#
_symmetry.space_group_name_H-M   'P 1'
#
loop_
_entity.id
_entity.type
_entity.pdbx_description
1 polymer ?
#
loop_
_entity_poly.entity_id
_entity_poly.type
_entity_poly.pdbx_seq_one_letter_code
_entity_poly.pdbx_strand_id
1 'polypeptide(L)'
;MQKIEKSLMTQKTIVENLSQIDSNEKTGVLRPMAVRRRAAARLASVQLGYSAEVTGQSLLEAMPTFLDNYVDDIARQLRVKKMDSEHFYAVVSGVNNRRVELDKMIAEGLSEGWTLMRLARTELVILRAGILELDGMTHIPARAVLSEYASIADAFNADVRFVNALLDGLARRKLRSAEMSAPGQAN
;
A
#
# COMPACT_ATOMS: atom_id res chain seq x y z
N MET A 1 -8.12 -14.18 22.00
CA MET A 1 -9.33 -13.40 21.72
C MET A 1 -9.07 -11.90 21.75
N GLN A 2 -8.52 -11.29 22.80
CA GLN A 2 -8.26 -9.83 22.86
C GLN A 2 -7.40 -9.23 21.73
N LYS A 3 -6.44 -9.97 21.15
CA LYS A 3 -5.61 -9.51 20.03
C LYS A 3 -6.40 -9.39 18.72
N ILE A 4 -7.37 -10.27 18.51
CA ILE A 4 -8.23 -10.29 17.33
C ILE A 4 -9.25 -9.15 17.41
N GLU A 5 -9.85 -8.92 18.60
CA GLU A 5 -10.77 -7.80 18.83
C GLU A 5 -10.09 -6.43 18.65
N LYS A 6 -8.86 -6.26 19.14
CA LYS A 6 -8.07 -5.04 18.91
C LYS A 6 -7.75 -4.82 17.43
N SER A 7 -7.46 -5.89 16.69
CA SER A 7 -7.25 -5.81 15.24
C SER A 7 -8.53 -5.43 14.49
N LEU A 8 -9.68 -5.97 14.91
CA LEU A 8 -11.00 -5.64 14.35
C LEU A 8 -11.45 -4.22 14.67
N MET A 9 -11.20 -3.71 15.88
CA MET A 9 -11.46 -2.32 16.24
C MET A 9 -10.59 -1.35 15.43
N THR A 10 -9.31 -1.67 15.26
CA THR A 10 -8.40 -0.86 14.43
C THR A 10 -8.86 -0.86 12.97
N GLN A 11 -9.33 -1.99 12.45
CA GLN A 11 -9.87 -2.07 11.09
C GLN A 11 -11.15 -1.23 10.91
N LYS A 12 -12.04 -1.21 11.90
CA LYS A 12 -13.27 -0.41 11.85
C LYS A 12 -12.99 1.09 11.86
N THR A 13 -12.02 1.53 12.64
CA THR A 13 -11.59 2.94 12.70
C THR A 13 -10.89 3.37 11.41
N ILE A 14 -10.06 2.51 10.84
CA ILE A 14 -9.42 2.72 9.52
C ILE A 14 -10.48 2.90 8.44
N VAL A 15 -11.51 2.10 8.51
CA VAL A 15 -12.67 2.09 7.62
C VAL A 15 -13.44 3.40 7.67
N GLU A 16 -13.67 3.96 8.85
CA GLU A 16 -14.37 5.24 9.02
C GLU A 16 -13.56 6.43 8.49
N ASN A 17 -12.24 6.42 8.66
CA ASN A 17 -11.35 7.46 8.13
C ASN A 17 -11.25 7.46 6.60
N LEU A 18 -11.44 6.31 5.95
CA LEU A 18 -11.32 6.18 4.49
C LEU A 18 -12.50 6.75 3.71
N SER A 19 -13.66 6.90 4.32
CA SER A 19 -14.81 7.54 3.66
C SER A 19 -14.54 9.00 3.26
N GLN A 20 -13.51 9.61 3.86
CA GLN A 20 -13.06 10.99 3.54
C GLN A 20 -12.10 11.03 2.33
N ILE A 21 -11.44 9.92 1.99
CA ILE A 21 -10.43 9.90 0.92
C ILE A 21 -11.05 9.87 -0.48
N ASP A 22 -12.28 9.39 -0.64
CA ASP A 22 -12.88 9.12 -1.95
C ASP A 22 -13.56 10.34 -2.59
N SER A 23 -13.72 11.43 -1.85
CA SER A 23 -14.19 12.71 -2.38
C SER A 23 -13.00 13.64 -2.59
N ASN A 24 -12.90 14.21 -3.78
CA ASN A 24 -12.06 15.38 -3.97
C ASN A 24 -12.67 16.50 -3.11
N GLU A 25 -12.10 16.78 -1.94
CA GLU A 25 -12.60 17.71 -0.93
C GLU A 25 -13.00 19.09 -1.50
N LYS A 26 -12.45 19.46 -2.67
CA LYS A 26 -12.72 20.72 -3.34
C LYS A 26 -13.96 20.73 -4.26
N THR A 27 -14.41 19.57 -4.75
CA THR A 27 -15.46 19.52 -5.79
C THR A 27 -16.64 18.60 -5.49
N GLY A 28 -16.57 17.74 -4.48
CA GLY A 28 -17.61 16.73 -4.20
C GLY A 28 -17.82 15.67 -5.30
N VAL A 29 -16.97 15.68 -6.33
CA VAL A 29 -17.08 14.74 -7.47
C VAL A 29 -16.32 13.47 -7.15
N LEU A 30 -16.98 12.32 -7.31
CA LEU A 30 -16.34 11.02 -7.13
C LEU A 30 -15.26 10.79 -8.19
N ARG A 31 -14.14 10.21 -7.75
CA ARG A 31 -13.07 9.76 -8.66
C ARG A 31 -13.61 8.69 -9.63
N PRO A 32 -13.02 8.51 -10.83
CA PRO A 32 -13.44 7.49 -11.78
C PRO A 32 -13.51 6.09 -11.15
N MET A 33 -14.47 5.28 -11.56
CA MET A 33 -14.71 3.95 -10.96
C MET A 33 -13.47 3.06 -11.00
N ALA A 34 -12.71 3.06 -12.11
CA ALA A 34 -11.49 2.27 -12.23
C ALA A 34 -10.44 2.68 -11.19
N VAL A 35 -10.31 3.97 -10.90
CA VAL A 35 -9.40 4.49 -9.88
C VAL A 35 -9.83 4.03 -8.48
N ARG A 36 -11.13 4.13 -8.16
CA ARG A 36 -11.68 3.70 -6.87
C ARG A 36 -11.56 2.18 -6.67
N ARG A 37 -11.78 1.38 -7.72
CA ARG A 37 -11.59 -0.08 -7.66
C ARG A 37 -10.13 -0.46 -7.36
N ARG A 38 -9.17 0.26 -7.94
CA ARG A 38 -7.75 0.06 -7.66
C ARG A 38 -7.36 0.56 -6.27
N ALA A 39 -7.92 1.69 -5.82
CA ALA A 39 -7.76 2.16 -4.45
C ALA A 39 -8.28 1.13 -3.43
N ALA A 40 -9.43 0.50 -3.70
CA ALA A 40 -9.96 -0.59 -2.86
C ALA A 40 -9.00 -1.79 -2.80
N ALA A 41 -8.38 -2.16 -3.93
CA ALA A 41 -7.41 -3.24 -3.99
C ALA A 41 -6.15 -2.95 -3.17
N ARG A 42 -5.60 -1.72 -3.25
CA ARG A 42 -4.46 -1.27 -2.45
C ARG A 42 -4.75 -1.32 -0.97
N LEU A 43 -5.90 -0.76 -0.59
CA LEU A 43 -6.34 -0.77 0.79
C LEU A 43 -6.50 -2.19 1.33
N ALA A 44 -7.16 -3.07 0.58
CA ALA A 44 -7.33 -4.48 0.94
C ALA A 44 -5.97 -5.18 1.12
N SER A 45 -5.00 -4.91 0.22
CA SER A 45 -3.65 -5.49 0.30
C SER A 45 -2.90 -5.03 1.56
N VAL A 46 -3.01 -3.76 1.94
CA VAL A 46 -2.38 -3.22 3.15
C VAL A 46 -3.07 -3.76 4.40
N GLN A 47 -4.40 -3.85 4.44
CA GLN A 47 -5.13 -4.42 5.58
C GLN A 47 -4.80 -5.90 5.78
N LEU A 48 -4.75 -6.69 4.71
CA LEU A 48 -4.31 -8.08 4.77
C LEU A 48 -2.87 -8.19 5.29
N GLY A 49 -1.96 -7.35 4.76
CA GLY A 49 -0.58 -7.29 5.20
C GLY A 49 -0.45 -6.99 6.69
N TYR A 50 -1.20 -6.00 7.18
CA TYR A 50 -1.22 -5.66 8.59
C TYR A 50 -1.77 -6.80 9.46
N SER A 51 -2.86 -7.43 9.04
CA SER A 51 -3.42 -8.60 9.75
C SER A 51 -2.42 -9.74 9.84
N ALA A 52 -1.72 -10.05 8.75
CA ALA A 52 -0.68 -11.07 8.71
C ALA A 52 0.48 -10.76 9.66
N GLU A 53 0.98 -9.51 9.69
CA GLU A 53 2.05 -9.08 10.61
C GLU A 53 1.62 -9.12 12.09
N VAL A 54 0.36 -8.88 12.40
CA VAL A 54 -0.16 -8.91 13.78
C VAL A 54 -0.40 -10.33 14.28
N THR A 55 -0.92 -11.20 13.39
CA THR A 55 -1.25 -12.60 13.73
C THR A 55 -0.05 -13.54 13.62
N GLY A 56 0.98 -13.15 12.86
CA GLY A 56 2.13 -13.98 12.54
C GLY A 56 1.85 -15.04 11.45
N GLN A 57 0.73 -14.91 10.73
CA GLN A 57 0.41 -15.76 9.58
C GLN A 57 1.13 -15.27 8.32
N SER A 58 1.30 -16.15 7.34
CA SER A 58 1.71 -15.70 6.01
C SER A 58 0.56 -14.98 5.30
N LEU A 59 0.87 -14.12 4.32
CA LEU A 59 -0.13 -13.44 3.51
C LEU A 59 -1.08 -14.42 2.81
N LEU A 60 -0.54 -15.54 2.32
CA LEU A 60 -1.31 -16.54 1.57
C LEU A 60 -2.24 -17.34 2.47
N GLU A 61 -1.84 -17.62 3.71
CA GLU A 61 -2.69 -18.29 4.71
C GLU A 61 -3.82 -17.39 5.21
N ALA A 62 -3.56 -16.11 5.40
CA ALA A 62 -4.55 -15.15 5.89
C ALA A 62 -5.55 -14.70 4.79
N MET A 63 -5.16 -14.80 3.51
CA MET A 63 -5.91 -14.25 2.38
C MET A 63 -7.34 -14.81 2.23
N PRO A 64 -7.61 -16.14 2.28
CA PRO A 64 -8.97 -16.65 2.10
C PRO A 64 -9.94 -16.07 3.13
N THR A 65 -9.59 -16.12 4.42
CA THR A 65 -10.41 -15.56 5.50
C THR A 65 -10.61 -14.06 5.35
N PHE A 66 -9.59 -13.34 4.87
CA PHE A 66 -9.68 -11.92 4.63
C PHE A 66 -10.66 -11.59 3.48
N LEU A 67 -10.59 -12.34 2.38
CA LEU A 67 -11.49 -12.15 1.24
C LEU A 67 -12.94 -12.39 1.61
N ASP A 68 -13.22 -13.41 2.41
CA ASP A 68 -14.59 -13.77 2.81
C ASP A 68 -15.21 -12.74 3.78
N ASN A 69 -14.41 -12.06 4.59
CA ASN A 69 -14.94 -11.25 5.68
C ASN A 69 -14.82 -9.72 5.51
N TYR A 70 -13.89 -9.22 4.67
CA TYR A 70 -13.55 -7.80 4.68
C TYR A 70 -13.69 -7.09 3.34
N VAL A 71 -13.59 -7.81 2.23
CA VAL A 71 -13.52 -7.18 0.90
C VAL A 71 -14.79 -6.46 0.52
N ASP A 72 -15.95 -6.99 0.88
CA ASP A 72 -17.23 -6.35 0.58
C ASP A 72 -17.41 -5.03 1.33
N ASP A 73 -16.91 -4.94 2.57
CA ASP A 73 -16.95 -3.72 3.35
C ASP A 73 -16.03 -2.65 2.74
N ILE A 74 -14.83 -3.02 2.35
CA ILE A 74 -13.89 -2.12 1.65
C ILE A 74 -14.49 -1.61 0.35
N ALA A 75 -15.09 -2.49 -0.46
CA ALA A 75 -15.72 -2.13 -1.72
C ALA A 75 -16.89 -1.16 -1.50
N ARG A 76 -17.71 -1.41 -0.49
CA ARG A 76 -18.85 -0.56 -0.13
C ARG A 76 -18.41 0.85 0.28
N GLN A 77 -17.34 0.97 1.06
CA GLN A 77 -16.81 2.28 1.50
C GLN A 77 -16.30 3.12 0.34
N LEU A 78 -15.57 2.50 -0.57
CA LEU A 78 -15.09 3.17 -1.77
C LEU A 78 -16.15 3.24 -2.88
N ARG A 79 -17.43 2.94 -2.53
CA ARG A 79 -18.59 3.02 -3.44
C ARG A 79 -18.36 2.29 -4.76
N VAL A 80 -17.75 1.11 -4.70
CA VAL A 80 -17.56 0.22 -5.85
C VAL A 80 -18.25 -1.13 -5.60
N LYS A 81 -18.69 -1.80 -6.66
CA LYS A 81 -19.30 -3.13 -6.55
C LYS A 81 -18.26 -4.20 -6.21
N LYS A 82 -17.07 -4.06 -6.77
CA LYS A 82 -15.93 -4.98 -6.58
C LYS A 82 -14.63 -4.21 -6.68
N MET A 83 -13.66 -4.56 -5.86
CA MET A 83 -12.28 -4.08 -6.02
C MET A 83 -11.67 -4.58 -7.35
N ASP A 84 -10.52 -4.05 -7.71
CA ASP A 84 -9.66 -4.56 -8.78
C ASP A 84 -8.91 -5.79 -8.27
N SER A 85 -9.51 -6.98 -8.51
CA SER A 85 -8.96 -8.24 -7.98
C SER A 85 -7.61 -8.58 -8.59
N GLU A 86 -7.39 -8.27 -9.87
CA GLU A 86 -6.11 -8.50 -10.53
C GLU A 86 -5.00 -7.70 -9.85
N HIS A 87 -5.27 -6.41 -9.60
CA HIS A 87 -4.33 -5.55 -8.88
C HIS A 87 -4.09 -6.02 -7.45
N PHE A 88 -5.14 -6.44 -6.73
CA PHE A 88 -5.01 -6.99 -5.38
C PHE A 88 -4.09 -8.21 -5.34
N TYR A 89 -4.35 -9.21 -6.20
CA TYR A 89 -3.52 -10.41 -6.26
C TYR A 89 -2.08 -10.11 -6.69
N ALA A 90 -1.89 -9.18 -7.61
CA ALA A 90 -0.56 -8.76 -8.04
C ALA A 90 0.24 -8.13 -6.89
N VAL A 91 -0.38 -7.26 -6.08
CA VAL A 91 0.27 -6.65 -4.92
C VAL A 91 0.56 -7.70 -3.84
N VAL A 92 -0.43 -8.51 -3.45
CA VAL A 92 -0.27 -9.51 -2.37
C VAL A 92 0.78 -10.56 -2.73
N SER A 93 0.70 -11.14 -3.94
CA SER A 93 1.68 -12.12 -4.41
C SER A 93 3.06 -11.51 -4.57
N GLY A 94 3.14 -10.31 -5.10
CA GLY A 94 4.41 -9.61 -5.26
C GLY A 94 5.10 -9.32 -3.92
N VAL A 95 4.36 -8.81 -2.93
CA VAL A 95 4.89 -8.59 -1.58
C VAL A 95 5.33 -9.90 -0.94
N ASN A 96 4.51 -10.97 -1.07
CA ASN A 96 4.85 -12.28 -0.53
C ASN A 96 6.16 -12.82 -1.12
N ASN A 97 6.29 -12.76 -2.44
CA ASN A 97 7.43 -13.36 -3.16
C ASN A 97 8.72 -12.54 -3.04
N ARG A 98 8.60 -11.21 -2.92
CA ARG A 98 9.74 -10.28 -2.91
C ARG A 98 9.99 -9.68 -1.52
N ARG A 99 9.44 -10.24 -0.45
CA ARG A 99 9.49 -9.67 0.91
C ARG A 99 10.90 -9.27 1.32
N VAL A 100 11.87 -10.17 1.16
CA VAL A 100 13.27 -9.93 1.56
C VAL A 100 13.89 -8.79 0.75
N GLU A 101 13.62 -8.75 -0.54
CA GLU A 101 14.09 -7.69 -1.44
C GLU A 101 13.48 -6.33 -1.08
N LEU A 102 12.16 -6.30 -0.85
CA LEU A 102 11.45 -5.08 -0.45
C LEU A 102 11.97 -4.56 0.89
N ASP A 103 12.20 -5.44 1.86
CA ASP A 103 12.76 -5.09 3.16
C ASP A 103 14.17 -4.49 3.03
N LYS A 104 15.00 -5.04 2.14
CA LYS A 104 16.31 -4.47 1.82
C LYS A 104 16.18 -3.06 1.21
N MET A 105 15.28 -2.87 0.26
CA MET A 105 15.03 -1.56 -0.35
C MET A 105 14.56 -0.53 0.68
N ILE A 106 13.69 -0.93 1.62
CA ILE A 106 13.27 -0.06 2.72
C ILE A 106 14.49 0.30 3.58
N ALA A 107 15.28 -0.70 4.01
CA ALA A 107 16.45 -0.49 4.86
C ALA A 107 17.46 0.48 4.23
N GLU A 108 17.73 0.37 2.94
CA GLU A 108 18.58 1.29 2.17
C GLU A 108 18.02 2.71 2.06
N GLY A 109 16.72 2.88 2.28
CA GLY A 109 16.04 4.18 2.28
C GLY A 109 15.98 4.85 3.63
N LEU A 110 16.26 4.12 4.72
CA LEU A 110 16.22 4.65 6.08
C LEU A 110 17.42 5.54 6.36
N SER A 111 17.22 6.54 7.24
CA SER A 111 18.30 7.37 7.76
C SER A 111 19.19 6.56 8.70
N GLU A 112 20.44 7.03 8.90
CA GLU A 112 21.39 6.43 9.81
C GLU A 112 20.80 6.23 11.21
N GLY A 113 21.04 5.05 11.80
CA GLY A 113 20.51 4.66 13.12
C GLY A 113 19.06 4.14 13.11
N TRP A 114 18.37 4.13 11.96
CA TRP A 114 17.07 3.50 11.83
C TRP A 114 17.18 2.08 11.27
N THR A 115 16.29 1.20 11.74
CA THR A 115 16.21 -0.19 11.29
C THR A 115 14.74 -0.58 11.03
N LEU A 116 14.52 -1.61 10.24
CA LEU A 116 13.17 -2.14 9.97
C LEU A 116 12.41 -2.50 11.24
N MET A 117 13.09 -3.00 12.27
CA MET A 117 12.48 -3.38 13.55
C MET A 117 11.93 -2.18 14.34
N ARG A 118 12.35 -0.98 14.03
CA ARG A 118 11.86 0.25 14.68
C ARG A 118 10.67 0.87 13.97
N LEU A 119 10.37 0.42 12.77
CA LEU A 119 9.19 0.89 12.03
C LEU A 119 7.90 0.34 12.66
N ALA A 120 6.86 1.15 12.66
CA ALA A 120 5.53 0.65 12.96
C ALA A 120 5.11 -0.40 11.91
N ARG A 121 4.35 -1.41 12.34
CA ARG A 121 3.88 -2.46 11.42
C ARG A 121 3.04 -1.89 10.27
N THR A 122 2.26 -0.85 10.54
CA THR A 122 1.50 -0.13 9.53
C THR A 122 2.40 0.50 8.47
N GLU A 123 3.45 1.19 8.88
CA GLU A 123 4.43 1.79 7.97
C GLU A 123 5.12 0.73 7.12
N LEU A 124 5.56 -0.36 7.75
CA LEU A 124 6.26 -1.44 7.06
C LEU A 124 5.41 -2.09 5.96
N VAL A 125 4.13 -2.39 6.22
CA VAL A 125 3.25 -2.99 5.20
C VAL A 125 2.89 -2.02 4.08
N ILE A 126 2.69 -0.75 4.41
CA ILE A 126 2.43 0.32 3.43
C ILE A 126 3.64 0.50 2.52
N LEU A 127 4.83 0.56 3.09
CA LEU A 127 6.08 0.71 2.34
C LEU A 127 6.34 -0.48 1.42
N ARG A 128 6.17 -1.72 1.89
CA ARG A 128 6.32 -2.92 1.04
C ARG A 128 5.40 -2.88 -0.18
N ALA A 129 4.11 -2.57 0.03
CA ALA A 129 3.14 -2.50 -1.06
C ALA A 129 3.43 -1.33 -2.02
N GLY A 130 3.77 -0.16 -1.50
CA GLY A 130 4.08 1.02 -2.30
C GLY A 130 5.36 0.84 -3.14
N ILE A 131 6.41 0.26 -2.56
CA ILE A 131 7.66 -0.03 -3.27
C ILE A 131 7.43 -1.08 -4.35
N LEU A 132 6.66 -2.14 -4.06
CA LEU A 132 6.31 -3.15 -5.06
C LEU A 132 5.65 -2.53 -6.29
N GLU A 133 4.67 -1.63 -6.10
CA GLU A 133 4.01 -0.95 -7.22
C GLU A 133 4.98 -0.03 -7.97
N LEU A 134 5.75 0.79 -7.26
CA LEU A 134 6.74 1.70 -7.86
C LEU A 134 7.79 0.95 -8.66
N ASP A 135 8.22 -0.20 -8.17
CA ASP A 135 9.27 -0.99 -8.79
C ASP A 135 8.73 -1.93 -9.89
N GLY A 136 7.64 -2.62 -9.65
CA GLY A 136 7.15 -3.70 -10.51
C GLY A 136 6.04 -3.31 -11.49
N MET A 137 5.27 -2.23 -11.22
CA MET A 137 4.08 -1.87 -12.00
C MET A 137 4.29 -0.56 -12.78
N THR A 138 5.25 -0.55 -13.69
CA THR A 138 5.68 0.65 -14.43
C THR A 138 4.61 1.32 -15.30
N HIS A 139 3.51 0.59 -15.59
CA HIS A 139 2.35 1.14 -16.29
C HIS A 139 1.50 2.08 -15.42
N ILE A 140 1.76 2.11 -14.10
CA ILE A 140 1.07 3.01 -13.16
C ILE A 140 2.00 4.20 -12.91
N PRO A 141 1.53 5.44 -13.14
CA PRO A 141 2.34 6.63 -12.87
C PRO A 141 2.79 6.69 -11.40
N ALA A 142 4.08 6.90 -11.15
CA ALA A 142 4.65 6.97 -9.80
C ALA A 142 3.90 7.99 -8.91
N ARG A 143 3.52 9.15 -9.47
CA ARG A 143 2.74 10.15 -8.76
C ARG A 143 1.41 9.62 -8.22
N ALA A 144 0.74 8.75 -8.98
CA ALA A 144 -0.52 8.14 -8.53
C ALA A 144 -0.26 7.16 -7.38
N VAL A 145 0.80 6.33 -7.47
CA VAL A 145 1.20 5.41 -6.41
C VAL A 145 1.50 6.18 -5.13
N LEU A 146 2.35 7.21 -5.20
CA LEU A 146 2.71 8.05 -4.04
C LEU A 146 1.49 8.66 -3.36
N SER A 147 0.57 9.25 -4.15
CA SER A 147 -0.65 9.86 -3.61
C SER A 147 -1.57 8.84 -2.92
N GLU A 148 -1.74 7.66 -3.51
CA GLU A 148 -2.60 6.60 -2.95
C GLU A 148 -2.03 6.05 -1.63
N TYR A 149 -0.74 5.76 -1.57
CA TYR A 149 -0.13 5.24 -0.34
C TYR A 149 0.02 6.30 0.77
N ALA A 150 0.18 7.58 0.42
CA ALA A 150 0.06 8.67 1.38
C ALA A 150 -1.34 8.74 2.01
N SER A 151 -2.39 8.60 1.19
CA SER A 151 -3.78 8.56 1.69
C SER A 151 -4.04 7.32 2.57
N ILE A 152 -3.49 6.17 2.21
CA ILE A 152 -3.59 4.95 3.04
C ILE A 152 -2.84 5.17 4.37
N ALA A 153 -1.64 5.77 4.35
CA ALA A 153 -0.88 6.06 5.55
C ALA A 153 -1.66 6.96 6.51
N ASP A 154 -2.32 8.00 5.99
CA ASP A 154 -3.19 8.87 6.77
C ASP A 154 -4.35 8.10 7.42
N ALA A 155 -5.04 7.27 6.64
CA ALA A 155 -6.14 6.45 7.15
C ALA A 155 -5.73 5.45 8.25
N PHE A 156 -4.49 4.97 8.21
CA PHE A 156 -3.92 4.08 9.24
C PHE A 156 -3.26 4.84 10.41
N ASN A 157 -3.34 6.17 10.45
CA ASN A 157 -2.61 7.01 11.41
C ASN A 157 -1.10 6.71 11.45
N ALA A 158 -0.53 6.35 10.31
CA ALA A 158 0.92 6.19 10.14
C ALA A 158 1.58 7.56 9.88
N ASP A 159 2.90 7.64 10.00
CA ASP A 159 3.60 8.86 9.64
C ASP A 159 3.61 9.07 8.11
N VAL A 160 2.63 9.86 7.64
CA VAL A 160 2.46 10.18 6.22
C VAL A 160 3.69 10.82 5.61
N ARG A 161 4.38 11.70 6.37
CA ARG A 161 5.57 12.40 5.88
C ARG A 161 6.73 11.44 5.68
N PHE A 162 6.93 10.56 6.64
CA PHE A 162 7.95 9.52 6.58
C PHE A 162 7.69 8.56 5.41
N VAL A 163 6.47 8.00 5.31
CA VAL A 163 6.09 7.07 4.23
C VAL A 163 6.28 7.73 2.87
N ASN A 164 5.79 8.96 2.70
CA ASN A 164 5.89 9.66 1.42
C ASN A 164 7.34 10.00 1.06
N ALA A 165 8.16 10.45 2.02
CA ALA A 165 9.56 10.79 1.79
C ALA A 165 10.38 9.56 1.34
N LEU A 166 10.14 8.39 1.97
CA LEU A 166 10.85 7.16 1.63
C LEU A 166 10.43 6.65 0.24
N LEU A 167 9.14 6.59 -0.05
CA LEU A 167 8.63 6.16 -1.36
C LEU A 167 9.08 7.09 -2.49
N ASP A 168 9.02 8.41 -2.30
CA ASP A 168 9.50 9.40 -3.29
C ASP A 168 11.01 9.29 -3.53
N GLY A 169 11.79 9.11 -2.46
CA GLY A 169 13.24 8.89 -2.57
C GLY A 169 13.59 7.65 -3.39
N LEU A 170 12.84 6.57 -3.24
CA LEU A 170 13.01 5.33 -4.02
C LEU A 170 12.58 5.52 -5.48
N ALA A 171 11.45 6.18 -5.73
CA ALA A 171 10.98 6.48 -7.08
C ALA A 171 12.00 7.32 -7.86
N ARG A 172 12.58 8.33 -7.25
CA ARG A 172 13.63 9.18 -7.87
C ARG A 172 14.92 8.42 -8.14
N ARG A 173 15.34 7.51 -7.26
CA ARG A 173 16.52 6.66 -7.50
C ARG A 173 16.31 5.77 -8.72
N LYS A 174 15.14 5.16 -8.85
CA LYS A 174 14.79 4.32 -10.00
C LYS A 174 14.81 5.10 -11.32
N LEU A 175 14.23 6.29 -11.35
CA LEU A 175 14.26 7.14 -12.55
C LEU A 175 15.69 7.46 -12.99
N ARG A 176 16.56 7.86 -12.06
CA ARG A 176 17.98 8.14 -12.35
C ARG A 176 18.74 6.91 -12.85
N SER A 177 18.47 5.74 -12.26
CA SER A 177 19.10 4.48 -12.72
C SER A 177 18.67 4.10 -14.16
N ALA A 178 17.41 4.33 -14.49
CA ALA A 178 16.89 4.10 -15.83
C ALA A 178 17.51 5.05 -16.87
N GLU A 179 17.67 6.33 -16.52
CA GLU A 179 18.34 7.34 -17.37
C GLU A 179 19.81 6.99 -17.63
N MET A 180 20.53 6.52 -16.61
CA MET A 180 21.93 6.11 -16.74
C MET A 180 22.11 4.81 -17.54
N SER A 181 21.08 3.97 -17.59
CA SER A 181 21.10 2.68 -18.31
C SER A 181 20.57 2.80 -19.75
N ALA A 182 19.99 3.93 -20.13
CA ALA A 182 19.58 4.20 -21.50
C ALA A 182 20.82 4.28 -22.40
N PRO A 183 20.93 3.47 -23.50
CA PRO A 183 22.05 3.58 -24.41
C PRO A 183 22.04 5.00 -25.00
N GLY A 184 23.15 5.71 -24.79
CA GLY A 184 23.34 7.05 -25.32
C GLY A 184 22.97 7.05 -26.81
N GLN A 185 22.04 7.90 -27.20
CA GLN A 185 21.84 8.25 -28.59
C GLN A 185 23.15 8.90 -29.03
N ALA A 186 24.03 8.07 -29.62
CA ALA A 186 25.18 8.58 -30.36
C ALA A 186 24.63 9.33 -31.56
N ASN A 187 24.84 10.63 -31.56
CA ASN A 187 24.63 11.53 -32.66
C ASN A 187 25.66 11.25 -33.74
#